data_78a992cbb44ac08503437ac1edbc3f02
#
_entry.id   78a992cbb44ac08503437ac1edbc3f02
#
_cell.length_a   1.000
_cell.length_b   1.000
_cell.length_c   1.000
_cell.angle_alpha   90.00
_cell.angle_beta   90.00
_cell.angle_gamma   90.00
#
_symmetry.space_group_name_H-M   'P 1'
#
loop_
_entity.id
_entity.type
_entity.pdbx_description
1 polymer ?
#
loop_
_entity_poly.entity_id
_entity_poly.type
_entity_poly.pdbx_seq_one_letter_code
_entity_poly.pdbx_strand_id
1 'polypeptide(L)'
;MELLKTKEYLYNEYVIQGNSTTTIGNKLGVHYNTVNNYLQIHHIPLRVVQTESNFEKELASFLKEQNISIRDRKLIYPFELDIVLAEWNLAIECNGNYWHSIGHDSLRDKTYHQKKTELVESKGYQLLHIREWEWNNKRDIIQSMILAKVNKIENKIYARKCKIKMVELSIAKEFYETNHIQGYHHAKQHYGLYHGGSLVFMCSFSKSPRIKNSIE
;
A
#
# COMPACT_ATOMS: atom_id res chain seq x y z
N MET A 1 4.76 -36.66 15.96
CA MET A 1 6.07 -36.32 15.39
C MET A 1 6.22 -36.70 13.92
N GLU A 2 5.62 -37.79 13.43
CA GLU A 2 5.70 -38.14 12.00
C GLU A 2 5.10 -37.10 11.06
N LEU A 3 3.98 -36.47 11.41
CA LEU A 3 3.35 -35.43 10.59
C LEU A 3 4.25 -34.21 10.34
N LEU A 4 5.11 -33.83 11.30
CA LEU A 4 6.09 -32.74 11.09
C LEU A 4 7.16 -33.07 10.04
N LYS A 5 7.40 -34.34 9.78
CA LYS A 5 8.38 -34.78 8.79
C LYS A 5 7.85 -34.68 7.36
N THR A 6 6.53 -34.45 7.17
CA THR A 6 5.91 -34.32 5.85
C THR A 6 5.73 -32.84 5.49
N LYS A 7 6.34 -32.44 4.38
CA LYS A 7 6.20 -31.08 3.82
C LYS A 7 4.74 -30.72 3.55
N GLU A 8 3.97 -31.65 3.03
CA GLU A 8 2.57 -31.48 2.66
C GLU A 8 1.69 -31.10 3.86
N TYR A 9 1.85 -31.79 5.00
CA TYR A 9 1.11 -31.46 6.22
C TYR A 9 1.44 -30.03 6.72
N LEU A 10 2.73 -29.72 6.82
CA LEU A 10 3.17 -28.40 7.29
C LEU A 10 2.74 -27.29 6.31
N TYR A 11 2.83 -27.55 5.02
CA TYR A 11 2.38 -26.60 4.01
C TYR A 11 0.87 -26.36 4.11
N ASN A 12 0.08 -27.43 4.24
CA ASN A 12 -1.37 -27.30 4.41
C ASN A 12 -1.73 -26.53 5.68
N GLU A 13 -1.21 -26.93 6.85
CA GLU A 13 -1.53 -26.29 8.13
C GLU A 13 -1.03 -24.85 8.18
N TYR A 14 0.22 -24.61 7.79
CA TYR A 14 0.87 -23.31 7.95
C TYR A 14 0.51 -22.34 6.82
N VAL A 15 0.51 -22.80 5.55
CA VAL A 15 0.32 -21.94 4.38
C VAL A 15 -1.16 -21.85 3.99
N ILE A 16 -1.84 -22.97 3.85
CA ILE A 16 -3.24 -23.02 3.34
C ILE A 16 -4.23 -22.64 4.44
N GLN A 17 -4.13 -23.30 5.62
CA GLN A 17 -5.03 -23.05 6.74
C GLN A 17 -4.67 -21.80 7.56
N GLY A 18 -3.49 -21.23 7.36
CA GLY A 18 -3.05 -20.03 8.05
C GLY A 18 -2.73 -20.22 9.54
N ASN A 19 -2.59 -21.45 10.03
CA ASN A 19 -2.32 -21.73 11.44
C ASN A 19 -0.95 -21.21 11.89
N SER A 20 -0.85 -20.66 13.11
CA SER A 20 0.43 -20.25 13.69
C SER A 20 1.29 -21.48 14.06
N THR A 21 2.60 -21.30 14.17
CA THR A 21 3.50 -22.36 14.64
C THR A 21 3.18 -22.80 16.07
N THR A 22 2.66 -21.89 16.89
CA THR A 22 2.15 -22.22 18.24
C THR A 22 0.89 -23.10 18.15
N THR A 23 -0.06 -22.76 17.27
CA THR A 23 -1.28 -23.55 17.07
C THR A 23 -0.95 -24.97 16.57
N ILE A 24 -0.04 -25.07 15.60
CA ILE A 24 0.42 -26.36 15.07
C ILE A 24 1.15 -27.15 16.13
N GLY A 25 2.02 -26.49 16.92
CA GLY A 25 2.73 -27.10 18.03
C GLY A 25 1.79 -27.66 19.09
N ASN A 26 0.77 -26.91 19.48
CA ASN A 26 -0.27 -27.35 20.43
C ASN A 26 -1.06 -28.57 19.89
N LYS A 27 -1.45 -28.55 18.61
CA LYS A 27 -2.13 -29.70 17.96
C LYS A 27 -1.30 -30.98 17.97
N LEU A 28 0.02 -30.86 17.89
CA LEU A 28 0.94 -32.01 17.77
C LEU A 28 1.65 -32.34 19.08
N GLY A 29 1.39 -31.59 20.18
CA GLY A 29 2.04 -31.79 21.47
C GLY A 29 3.54 -31.46 21.46
N VAL A 30 3.98 -30.51 20.64
CA VAL A 30 5.39 -30.09 20.51
C VAL A 30 5.54 -28.58 20.70
N HIS A 31 6.73 -28.16 21.08
CA HIS A 31 7.04 -26.73 21.19
C HIS A 31 7.07 -26.05 19.79
N TYR A 32 6.62 -24.78 19.70
CA TYR A 32 6.57 -24.02 18.45
C TYR A 32 7.93 -23.93 17.73
N ASN A 33 9.04 -23.90 18.48
CA ASN A 33 10.40 -23.92 17.87
C ASN A 33 10.65 -25.19 17.07
N THR A 34 10.09 -26.33 17.50
CA THR A 34 10.20 -27.58 16.74
C THR A 34 9.49 -27.46 15.41
N VAL A 35 8.29 -26.83 15.40
CA VAL A 35 7.55 -26.55 14.16
C VAL A 35 8.37 -25.61 13.24
N ASN A 36 8.95 -24.54 13.80
CA ASN A 36 9.78 -23.60 13.07
C ASN A 36 10.97 -24.30 12.39
N ASN A 37 11.67 -25.19 13.12
CA ASN A 37 12.79 -25.95 12.58
C ASN A 37 12.35 -26.84 11.38
N TYR A 38 11.22 -27.52 11.50
CA TYR A 38 10.72 -28.33 10.38
C TYR A 38 10.23 -27.50 9.20
N LEU A 39 9.65 -26.33 9.41
CA LEU A 39 9.33 -25.39 8.31
C LEU A 39 10.60 -24.98 7.56
N GLN A 40 11.70 -24.67 8.27
CA GLN A 40 13.01 -24.37 7.66
C GLN A 40 13.59 -25.56 6.90
N ILE A 41 13.59 -26.77 7.48
CA ILE A 41 14.04 -28.00 6.83
C ILE A 41 13.30 -28.25 5.51
N HIS A 42 11.98 -27.99 5.49
CA HIS A 42 11.16 -28.15 4.29
C HIS A 42 11.20 -26.93 3.35
N HIS A 43 12.05 -25.94 3.62
CA HIS A 43 12.13 -24.67 2.87
C HIS A 43 10.80 -23.95 2.77
N ILE A 44 9.98 -24.00 3.83
CA ILE A 44 8.75 -23.23 3.96
C ILE A 44 9.11 -21.94 4.73
N PRO A 45 9.05 -20.74 4.09
CA PRO A 45 9.45 -19.50 4.75
C PRO A 45 8.58 -19.21 5.99
N LEU A 46 9.22 -18.78 7.07
CA LEU A 46 8.51 -18.31 8.26
C LEU A 46 7.81 -16.98 7.98
N ARG A 47 6.59 -16.81 8.53
CA ARG A 47 5.90 -15.54 8.48
C ARG A 47 6.67 -14.50 9.28
N VAL A 48 6.80 -13.31 8.73
CA VAL A 48 7.25 -12.14 9.47
C VAL A 48 6.01 -11.56 10.17
N VAL A 49 5.83 -11.85 11.44
CA VAL A 49 4.75 -11.24 12.24
C VAL A 49 5.18 -9.80 12.51
N GLN A 50 4.50 -8.85 11.88
CA GLN A 50 4.68 -7.43 12.18
C GLN A 50 3.70 -7.02 13.28
N THR A 51 4.19 -6.34 14.31
CA THR A 51 3.34 -5.66 15.29
C THR A 51 2.73 -4.42 14.64
N GLU A 52 1.45 -4.15 14.92
CA GLU A 52 0.78 -2.95 14.41
C GLU A 52 1.52 -1.67 14.82
N SER A 53 1.88 -0.87 13.83
CA SER A 53 2.49 0.44 14.07
C SER A 53 1.44 1.47 14.52
N ASN A 54 1.88 2.57 15.14
CA ASN A 54 0.96 3.67 15.46
C ASN A 54 0.31 4.24 14.19
N PHE A 55 1.06 4.34 13.11
CA PHE A 55 0.56 4.76 11.80
C PHE A 55 -0.58 3.85 11.30
N GLU A 56 -0.42 2.55 11.38
CA GLU A 56 -1.46 1.57 11.00
C GLU A 56 -2.73 1.75 11.82
N LYS A 57 -2.59 1.96 13.15
CA LYS A 57 -3.72 2.21 14.06
C LYS A 57 -4.46 3.52 13.73
N GLU A 58 -3.73 4.60 13.43
CA GLU A 58 -4.33 5.87 13.03
C GLU A 58 -5.10 5.75 11.71
N LEU A 59 -4.51 5.07 10.73
CA LEU A 59 -5.15 4.82 9.45
C LEU A 59 -6.41 3.94 9.61
N ALA A 60 -6.34 2.91 10.44
CA ALA A 60 -7.48 2.06 10.75
C ALA A 60 -8.61 2.85 11.47
N SER A 61 -8.26 3.75 12.39
CA SER A 61 -9.23 4.64 13.07
C SER A 61 -9.93 5.54 12.06
N PHE A 62 -9.18 6.20 11.17
CA PHE A 62 -9.74 7.02 10.09
C PHE A 62 -10.74 6.22 9.24
N LEU A 63 -10.37 5.02 8.81
CA LEU A 63 -11.26 4.18 7.99
C LEU A 63 -12.57 3.83 8.71
N LYS A 64 -12.50 3.52 10.01
CA LYS A 64 -13.68 3.25 10.86
C LYS A 64 -14.58 4.47 11.00
N GLU A 65 -13.99 5.67 11.20
CA GLU A 65 -14.73 6.95 11.26
C GLU A 65 -15.48 7.23 9.95
N GLN A 66 -14.93 6.80 8.81
CA GLN A 66 -15.56 6.88 7.50
C GLN A 66 -16.56 5.75 7.22
N ASN A 67 -16.91 4.91 8.21
CA ASN A 67 -17.74 3.72 8.06
C ASN A 67 -17.24 2.79 6.94
N ILE A 68 -15.92 2.55 6.89
CA ILE A 68 -15.26 1.62 5.99
C ILE A 68 -14.90 0.37 6.76
N SER A 69 -15.48 -0.76 6.35
CA SER A 69 -15.21 -2.05 6.98
C SER A 69 -13.77 -2.50 6.70
N ILE A 70 -13.04 -2.76 7.76
CA ILE A 70 -11.71 -3.36 7.70
C ILE A 70 -11.88 -4.85 8.05
N ARG A 71 -11.39 -5.73 7.19
CA ARG A 71 -11.20 -7.13 7.57
C ARG A 71 -9.89 -7.29 8.33
N ASP A 72 -9.83 -8.37 9.12
CA ASP A 72 -8.58 -8.80 9.74
C ASP A 72 -7.48 -8.97 8.68
N ARG A 73 -6.24 -8.83 9.13
CA ARG A 73 -5.05 -8.99 8.30
C ARG A 73 -5.17 -10.25 7.44
N LYS A 74 -4.96 -10.08 6.13
CA LYS A 74 -5.02 -11.19 5.19
C LYS A 74 -3.63 -11.67 4.84
N LEU A 75 -3.41 -12.96 5.05
CA LEU A 75 -2.21 -13.60 4.55
C LEU A 75 -2.39 -14.00 3.08
N ILE A 76 -1.58 -13.40 2.21
CA ILE A 76 -1.32 -13.90 0.85
C ILE A 76 0.10 -14.42 0.85
N TYR A 77 0.22 -15.70 1.19
CA TYR A 77 1.52 -16.31 1.45
C TYR A 77 2.55 -16.02 0.34
N PRO A 78 3.77 -15.58 0.69
CA PRO A 78 4.33 -15.47 2.07
C PRO A 78 4.06 -14.11 2.74
N PHE A 79 3.27 -13.21 2.14
CA PHE A 79 3.06 -11.84 2.59
C PHE A 79 1.81 -11.68 3.44
N GLU A 80 1.92 -10.91 4.51
CA GLU A 80 0.80 -10.40 5.28
C GLU A 80 0.46 -8.99 4.81
N LEU A 81 -0.85 -8.68 4.69
CA LEU A 81 -1.35 -7.36 4.31
C LEU A 81 -1.80 -6.63 5.56
N ASP A 82 -1.36 -5.38 5.74
CA ASP A 82 -1.61 -4.61 6.96
C ASP A 82 -3.10 -4.28 7.10
N ILE A 83 -3.72 -3.72 6.05
CA ILE A 83 -5.15 -3.37 6.05
C ILE A 83 -5.80 -3.92 4.78
N VAL A 84 -6.97 -4.56 4.93
CA VAL A 84 -7.73 -5.12 3.81
C VAL A 84 -9.15 -4.57 3.80
N LEU A 85 -9.51 -3.94 2.68
CA LEU A 85 -10.84 -3.42 2.38
C LEU A 85 -11.51 -4.32 1.35
N ALA A 86 -12.05 -5.44 1.82
CA ALA A 86 -12.50 -6.54 0.96
C ALA A 86 -13.63 -6.16 0.02
N GLU A 87 -14.53 -5.26 0.42
CA GLU A 87 -15.65 -4.78 -0.40
C GLU A 87 -15.18 -4.07 -1.68
N TRP A 88 -13.97 -3.51 -1.65
CA TRP A 88 -13.38 -2.76 -2.77
C TRP A 88 -12.22 -3.48 -3.44
N ASN A 89 -11.91 -4.72 -3.02
CA ASN A 89 -10.71 -5.44 -3.44
C ASN A 89 -9.43 -4.58 -3.33
N LEU A 90 -9.36 -3.80 -2.26
CA LEU A 90 -8.25 -2.89 -1.97
C LEU A 90 -7.51 -3.36 -0.72
N ALA A 91 -6.20 -3.41 -0.79
CA ALA A 91 -5.33 -3.57 0.36
C ALA A 91 -4.43 -2.35 0.50
N ILE A 92 -4.07 -2.01 1.74
CA ILE A 92 -3.18 -0.90 2.05
C ILE A 92 -2.00 -1.45 2.83
N GLU A 93 -0.81 -1.10 2.40
CA GLU A 93 0.47 -1.40 3.04
C GLU A 93 1.00 -0.15 3.72
N CYS A 94 1.23 -0.24 5.03
CA CYS A 94 1.69 0.84 5.88
C CYS A 94 3.23 0.80 6.00
N ASN A 95 3.94 1.53 5.14
CA ASN A 95 5.39 1.52 5.11
C ASN A 95 5.97 2.52 6.13
N GLY A 96 6.47 2.02 7.27
CA GLY A 96 7.11 2.82 8.32
C GLY A 96 8.51 3.33 7.93
N ASN A 97 8.87 4.52 8.41
CA ASN A 97 10.17 5.14 8.13
C ASN A 97 11.36 4.38 8.76
N TYR A 98 11.14 3.68 9.86
CA TYR A 98 12.20 3.00 10.63
C TYR A 98 12.90 1.93 9.81
N TRP A 99 12.17 1.16 9.00
CA TRP A 99 12.72 0.04 8.24
C TRP A 99 13.56 0.48 7.04
N HIS A 100 13.39 1.71 6.56
CA HIS A 100 14.16 2.28 5.45
C HIS A 100 15.43 3.01 5.89
N SER A 101 15.53 3.43 7.17
CA SER A 101 16.65 4.26 7.65
C SER A 101 17.86 3.48 8.19
N ILE A 102 17.70 2.22 8.57
CA ILE A 102 18.76 1.44 9.23
C ILE A 102 19.12 0.23 8.36
N GLY A 103 19.73 0.40 7.18
CA GLY A 103 20.47 -0.68 6.49
C GLY A 103 19.92 -2.12 6.54
N HIS A 104 18.74 -2.35 7.12
CA HIS A 104 18.06 -3.64 7.17
C HIS A 104 17.54 -4.09 5.80
N ASP A 105 17.55 -3.20 4.80
CA ASP A 105 17.26 -3.53 3.40
C ASP A 105 18.29 -4.49 2.77
N SER A 106 19.43 -4.73 3.42
CA SER A 106 20.41 -5.70 2.92
C SER A 106 19.92 -7.15 2.97
N LEU A 107 18.86 -7.44 3.75
CA LEU A 107 18.24 -8.77 3.85
C LEU A 107 16.94 -8.91 3.03
N ARG A 108 16.36 -7.79 2.55
CA ARG A 108 15.21 -7.81 1.64
C ARG A 108 15.68 -7.53 0.22
N ASP A 109 15.38 -8.46 -0.67
CA ASP A 109 15.57 -8.29 -2.11
C ASP A 109 14.94 -6.94 -2.55
N LYS A 110 15.67 -6.14 -3.36
CA LYS A 110 15.21 -4.86 -3.92
C LYS A 110 13.85 -4.98 -4.63
N THR A 111 13.49 -6.18 -5.04
CA THR A 111 12.22 -6.50 -5.70
C THR A 111 11.10 -6.93 -4.72
N TYR A 112 11.33 -6.87 -3.40
CA TYR A 112 10.36 -7.34 -2.40
C TYR A 112 8.98 -6.68 -2.53
N HIS A 113 8.94 -5.34 -2.58
CA HIS A 113 7.69 -4.60 -2.72
C HIS A 113 7.02 -4.89 -4.06
N GLN A 114 7.80 -5.01 -5.14
CA GLN A 114 7.29 -5.36 -6.45
C GLN A 114 6.67 -6.76 -6.44
N LYS A 115 7.39 -7.77 -5.94
CA LYS A 115 6.90 -9.15 -5.84
C LYS A 115 5.64 -9.25 -4.99
N LYS A 116 5.58 -8.51 -3.86
CA LYS A 116 4.39 -8.43 -3.02
C LYS A 116 3.21 -7.84 -3.80
N THR A 117 3.41 -6.73 -4.49
CA THR A 117 2.39 -6.07 -5.31
C THR A 117 1.87 -6.99 -6.40
N GLU A 118 2.75 -7.55 -7.23
CA GLU A 118 2.39 -8.47 -8.33
C GLU A 118 1.59 -9.69 -7.83
N LEU A 119 2.01 -10.27 -6.69
CA LEU A 119 1.29 -11.40 -6.11
C LEU A 119 -0.09 -11.00 -5.60
N VAL A 120 -0.21 -9.86 -4.91
CA VAL A 120 -1.48 -9.35 -4.37
C VAL A 120 -2.45 -9.03 -5.51
N GLU A 121 -1.96 -8.38 -6.57
CA GLU A 121 -2.73 -8.06 -7.77
C GLU A 121 -3.19 -9.32 -8.52
N SER A 122 -2.34 -10.34 -8.59
CA SER A 122 -2.72 -11.65 -9.17
C SER A 122 -3.86 -12.35 -8.42
N LYS A 123 -4.11 -11.96 -7.16
CA LYS A 123 -5.23 -12.43 -6.33
C LYS A 123 -6.46 -11.52 -6.38
N GLY A 124 -6.46 -10.54 -7.29
CA GLY A 124 -7.59 -9.65 -7.54
C GLY A 124 -7.69 -8.46 -6.58
N TYR A 125 -6.65 -8.18 -5.80
CA TYR A 125 -6.59 -7.01 -4.92
C TYR A 125 -5.69 -5.94 -5.53
N GLN A 126 -6.11 -4.68 -5.48
CA GLN A 126 -5.20 -3.55 -5.70
C GLN A 126 -4.40 -3.32 -4.41
N LEU A 127 -3.08 -3.15 -4.49
CA LEU A 127 -2.24 -2.83 -3.34
C LEU A 127 -1.82 -1.36 -3.37
N LEU A 128 -2.23 -0.62 -2.34
CA LEU A 128 -1.84 0.79 -2.14
C LEU A 128 -0.74 0.86 -1.08
N HIS A 129 0.43 1.33 -1.47
CA HIS A 129 1.53 1.62 -0.54
C HIS A 129 1.41 3.04 -0.03
N ILE A 130 1.36 3.21 1.31
CA ILE A 130 1.36 4.52 1.97
C ILE A 130 2.58 4.56 2.89
N ARG A 131 3.39 5.60 2.76
CA ARG A 131 4.54 5.82 3.64
C ARG A 131 4.11 6.61 4.86
N GLU A 132 4.67 6.29 6.01
CA GLU A 132 4.41 7.00 7.26
C GLU A 132 4.68 8.52 7.12
N TRP A 133 5.73 8.90 6.35
CA TRP A 133 6.01 10.29 6.05
C TRP A 133 4.86 10.98 5.28
N GLU A 134 4.27 10.30 4.30
CA GLU A 134 3.14 10.82 3.52
C GLU A 134 1.92 11.02 4.40
N TRP A 135 1.63 10.05 5.26
CA TRP A 135 0.54 10.14 6.23
C TRP A 135 0.72 11.33 7.20
N ASN A 136 1.94 11.53 7.71
CA ASN A 136 2.21 12.58 8.68
C ASN A 136 2.21 14.00 8.06
N ASN A 137 2.64 14.14 6.80
CA ASN A 137 2.85 15.46 6.18
C ASN A 137 1.80 15.81 5.10
N LYS A 138 1.10 14.83 4.54
CA LYS A 138 0.12 14.99 3.45
C LYS A 138 -1.16 14.20 3.73
N ARG A 139 -1.58 14.18 4.99
CA ARG A 139 -2.70 13.37 5.50
C ARG A 139 -3.98 13.57 4.70
N ASP A 140 -4.37 14.80 4.44
CA ASP A 140 -5.62 15.12 3.72
C ASP A 140 -5.62 14.57 2.29
N ILE A 141 -4.45 14.60 1.63
CA ILE A 141 -4.28 14.05 0.28
C ILE A 141 -4.43 12.52 0.33
N ILE A 142 -3.77 11.86 1.29
CA ILE A 142 -3.85 10.40 1.45
C ILE A 142 -5.28 9.97 1.77
N GLN A 143 -5.96 10.65 2.68
CA GLN A 143 -7.36 10.39 3.03
C GLN A 143 -8.26 10.54 1.81
N SER A 144 -8.11 11.64 1.05
CA SER A 144 -8.85 11.87 -0.19
C SER A 144 -8.61 10.77 -1.24
N MET A 145 -7.36 10.33 -1.40
CA MET A 145 -7.02 9.23 -2.31
C MET A 145 -7.70 7.91 -1.91
N ILE A 146 -7.71 7.58 -0.63
CA ILE A 146 -8.37 6.37 -0.13
C ILE A 146 -9.88 6.47 -0.36
N LEU A 147 -10.52 7.59 0.02
CA LEU A 147 -11.94 7.81 -0.19
C LEU A 147 -12.34 7.74 -1.67
N ALA A 148 -11.46 8.22 -2.57
CA ALA A 148 -11.65 8.09 -4.00
C ALA A 148 -11.69 6.63 -4.45
N LYS A 149 -10.74 5.81 -3.96
CA LYS A 149 -10.64 4.40 -4.31
C LYS A 149 -11.82 3.56 -3.81
N VAL A 150 -12.38 3.93 -2.66
CA VAL A 150 -13.58 3.27 -2.09
C VAL A 150 -14.89 3.94 -2.52
N ASN A 151 -14.82 4.84 -3.49
CA ASN A 151 -15.98 5.55 -4.06
C ASN A 151 -16.83 6.33 -3.03
N LYS A 152 -16.20 6.83 -1.97
CA LYS A 152 -16.84 7.65 -0.92
C LYS A 152 -16.54 9.15 -1.07
N ILE A 153 -16.31 9.63 -2.30
CA ILE A 153 -16.20 11.07 -2.59
C ILE A 153 -17.59 11.66 -2.80
N GLU A 154 -17.92 12.69 -2.03
CA GLU A 154 -19.20 13.37 -2.12
C GLU A 154 -19.34 14.20 -3.39
N ASN A 155 -18.28 14.93 -3.78
CA ASN A 155 -18.30 15.86 -4.90
C ASN A 155 -17.49 15.34 -6.09
N LYS A 156 -18.16 15.01 -7.18
CA LYS A 156 -17.52 14.59 -8.45
C LYS A 156 -17.71 15.68 -9.50
N ILE A 157 -16.58 16.23 -9.97
CA ILE A 157 -16.57 17.20 -11.06
C ILE A 157 -16.18 16.47 -12.35
N TYR A 158 -17.08 16.49 -13.32
CA TYR A 158 -16.81 15.85 -14.62
C TYR A 158 -15.98 16.78 -15.50
N ALA A 159 -14.88 16.28 -16.07
CA ALA A 159 -13.95 17.04 -16.92
C ALA A 159 -14.65 17.78 -18.07
N ARG A 160 -15.72 17.19 -18.66
CA ARG A 160 -16.53 17.83 -19.72
C ARG A 160 -17.25 19.11 -19.29
N LYS A 161 -17.39 19.36 -17.98
CA LYS A 161 -17.96 20.60 -17.43
C LYS A 161 -16.90 21.65 -17.13
N CYS A 162 -15.63 21.32 -17.32
CA CYS A 162 -14.52 22.21 -17.04
C CYS A 162 -14.02 22.92 -18.30
N LYS A 163 -13.40 24.09 -18.09
CA LYS A 163 -12.68 24.81 -19.13
C LYS A 163 -11.18 24.61 -18.93
N ILE A 164 -10.48 24.29 -20.02
CA ILE A 164 -9.01 24.16 -20.01
C ILE A 164 -8.40 25.55 -20.14
N LYS A 165 -7.44 25.87 -19.29
CA LYS A 165 -6.66 27.12 -19.38
C LYS A 165 -5.19 26.83 -19.01
N MET A 166 -4.28 27.65 -19.54
CA MET A 166 -2.92 27.70 -19.02
C MET A 166 -2.93 28.27 -17.59
N VAL A 167 -2.05 27.74 -16.77
CA VAL A 167 -1.91 28.12 -15.36
C VAL A 167 -0.56 28.81 -15.17
N GLU A 168 -0.56 29.93 -14.48
CA GLU A 168 0.67 30.64 -14.13
C GLU A 168 1.50 29.85 -13.13
N LEU A 169 2.81 30.04 -13.17
CA LEU A 169 3.77 29.32 -12.34
C LEU A 169 3.50 29.44 -10.84
N SER A 170 3.12 30.63 -10.38
CA SER A 170 2.79 30.90 -8.96
C SER A 170 1.62 30.06 -8.50
N ILE A 171 0.53 30.05 -9.28
CA ILE A 171 -0.69 29.26 -9.03
C ILE A 171 -0.38 27.76 -9.12
N ALA A 172 0.43 27.35 -10.09
CA ALA A 172 0.83 25.97 -10.25
C ALA A 172 1.62 25.44 -9.05
N LYS A 173 2.56 26.24 -8.51
CA LYS A 173 3.30 25.88 -7.29
C LYS A 173 2.37 25.68 -6.11
N GLU A 174 1.51 26.64 -5.84
CA GLU A 174 0.56 26.59 -4.72
C GLU A 174 -0.38 25.38 -4.84
N PHE A 175 -0.91 25.15 -6.03
CA PHE A 175 -1.82 24.02 -6.29
C PHE A 175 -1.13 22.68 -6.03
N TYR A 176 0.10 22.46 -6.51
CA TYR A 176 0.83 21.22 -6.31
C TYR A 176 1.27 21.03 -4.85
N GLU A 177 1.73 22.08 -4.18
CA GLU A 177 2.08 21.97 -2.75
C GLU A 177 0.89 21.56 -1.89
N THR A 178 -0.31 22.02 -2.25
CA THR A 178 -1.54 21.73 -1.51
C THR A 178 -2.15 20.36 -1.89
N ASN A 179 -2.07 19.96 -3.16
CA ASN A 179 -2.88 18.86 -3.69
C ASN A 179 -2.08 17.64 -4.19
N HIS A 180 -0.73 17.70 -4.17
CA HIS A 180 0.11 16.60 -4.66
C HIS A 180 1.05 16.08 -3.56
N ILE A 181 1.21 14.75 -3.47
CA ILE A 181 2.03 14.10 -2.44
C ILE A 181 3.47 14.61 -2.49
N GLN A 182 4.06 14.67 -3.69
CA GLN A 182 5.45 15.11 -3.88
C GLN A 182 5.60 16.64 -3.96
N GLY A 183 4.48 17.40 -3.88
CA GLY A 183 4.50 18.84 -4.05
C GLY A 183 4.80 19.27 -5.49
N TYR A 184 5.31 20.51 -5.65
CA TYR A 184 5.65 21.07 -6.95
C TYR A 184 6.93 20.47 -7.53
N HIS A 185 6.89 20.11 -8.82
CA HIS A 185 8.06 19.77 -9.61
C HIS A 185 8.15 20.69 -10.83
N HIS A 186 9.37 21.10 -11.18
CA HIS A 186 9.57 22.04 -12.28
C HIS A 186 9.10 21.47 -13.62
N ALA A 187 8.24 22.23 -14.30
CA ALA A 187 7.77 21.92 -15.64
C ALA A 187 7.67 23.17 -16.51
N LYS A 188 7.67 23.00 -17.83
CA LYS A 188 7.64 24.13 -18.79
C LYS A 188 6.26 24.72 -18.97
N GLN A 189 5.23 23.89 -18.91
CA GLN A 189 3.86 24.29 -19.20
C GLN A 189 2.93 23.65 -18.15
N HIS A 190 1.96 24.44 -17.71
CA HIS A 190 0.95 24.04 -16.76
C HIS A 190 -0.43 24.28 -17.35
N TYR A 191 -1.29 23.26 -17.36
CA TYR A 191 -2.68 23.33 -17.81
C TYR A 191 -3.60 22.92 -16.67
N GLY A 192 -4.64 23.70 -16.47
CA GLY A 192 -5.64 23.46 -15.44
C GLY A 192 -7.04 23.28 -16.00
N LEU A 193 -7.84 22.48 -15.33
CA LEU A 193 -9.28 22.41 -15.50
C LEU A 193 -9.95 23.33 -14.50
N TYR A 194 -10.79 24.24 -14.99
CA TYR A 194 -11.53 25.20 -14.20
C TYR A 194 -13.02 24.89 -14.23
N HIS A 195 -13.63 24.78 -13.07
CA HIS A 195 -15.07 24.61 -12.88
C HIS A 195 -15.60 25.72 -11.99
N GLY A 196 -16.62 26.47 -12.43
CA GLY A 196 -17.18 27.59 -11.67
C GLY A 196 -16.16 28.69 -11.31
N GLY A 197 -15.08 28.83 -12.10
CA GLY A 197 -13.98 29.78 -11.83
C GLY A 197 -12.83 29.21 -10.96
N SER A 198 -13.03 28.10 -10.29
CA SER A 198 -12.02 27.45 -9.43
C SER A 198 -11.18 26.44 -10.22
N LEU A 199 -9.87 26.41 -9.94
CA LEU A 199 -8.96 25.39 -10.44
C LEU A 199 -9.21 24.08 -9.70
N VAL A 200 -9.62 23.03 -10.42
CA VAL A 200 -10.02 21.73 -9.82
C VAL A 200 -9.12 20.56 -10.20
N PHE A 201 -8.32 20.73 -11.23
CA PHE A 201 -7.32 19.74 -11.65
C PHE A 201 -6.21 20.45 -12.38
N MET A 202 -5.00 19.92 -12.31
CA MET A 202 -3.86 20.45 -13.07
C MET A 202 -2.95 19.32 -13.56
N CYS A 203 -2.37 19.53 -14.73
CA CYS A 203 -1.27 18.72 -15.25
C CYS A 203 -0.16 19.62 -15.77
N SER A 204 1.06 19.11 -15.72
CA SER A 204 2.26 19.84 -16.14
C SER A 204 3.09 19.03 -17.10
N PHE A 205 3.69 19.68 -18.06
CA PHE A 205 4.46 19.06 -19.12
C PHE A 205 5.86 19.64 -19.19
N SER A 206 6.86 18.78 -19.32
CA SER A 206 8.23 19.17 -19.64
C SER A 206 8.83 18.27 -20.73
N LYS A 207 9.95 18.70 -21.30
CA LYS A 207 10.70 17.82 -22.19
C LYS A 207 11.37 16.72 -21.38
N SER A 208 11.22 15.48 -21.81
CA SER A 208 11.98 14.39 -21.22
C SER A 208 13.49 14.62 -21.42
N PRO A 209 14.31 14.53 -20.36
CA PRO A 209 15.76 14.64 -20.51
C PRO A 209 16.38 13.44 -21.24
N ARG A 210 15.65 12.34 -21.37
CA ARG A 210 16.16 11.07 -21.96
C ARG A 210 15.79 10.88 -23.42
N ILE A 211 14.73 11.53 -23.88
CA ILE A 211 14.22 11.37 -25.24
C ILE A 211 14.21 12.73 -25.93
N LYS A 212 15.06 12.90 -26.99
CA LYS A 212 15.04 14.11 -27.81
C LYS A 212 13.66 14.22 -28.47
N ASN A 213 12.99 15.37 -28.32
CA ASN A 213 11.67 15.69 -28.90
C ASN A 213 10.45 15.04 -28.25
N SER A 214 10.52 14.52 -27.04
CA SER A 214 9.34 14.12 -26.25
C SER A 214 8.88 15.21 -25.28
N ILE A 215 7.60 15.17 -24.92
CA ILE A 215 6.99 15.98 -23.86
C ILE A 215 6.40 14.99 -22.86
N GLU A 216 6.75 15.14 -21.58
CA GLU A 216 6.18 14.40 -20.46
C GLU A 216 5.05 15.18 -19.82
#